data_36b6fd7cf4572b3119eb37c4b6e0ef7b
#
_entry.id   36b6fd7cf4572b3119eb37c4b6e0ef7b
#
_cell.length_a   1.000
_cell.length_b   1.000
_cell.length_c   1.000
_cell.angle_alpha   90.00
_cell.angle_beta   90.00
_cell.angle_gamma   90.00
#
_symmetry.space_group_name_H-M   'P 1'
#
loop_
_entity.id
_entity.type
_entity.pdbx_description
1 polymer ?
#
loop_
_entity_poly.entity_id
_entity_poly.type
_entity_poly.pdbx_seq_one_letter_code
_entity_poly.pdbx_strand_id
1 'polypeptide(L)'
;MKRGHIIAILLAGVLTVSMLAGCSSQPGATQGDAAGDTLQDTLADTGQEGNMATAEGEGAAASDAISSDVLMIARQGMFSSGGTVTEPVEGEYDPTTNWMDITRAGNTAHVDHANVFYQIPVNDNGNPIVYLHGYGQSRMGWMTTPDGREGWSDLFLKKGYAAFLVDQPRRGEAGATASMTMDGFLDTWAEDSKDYKPGDQAWYTHFRIGRVAPERYEGSQFPEGDEAQDQFFRQMTPNTGNFDQTLDAAALGAVMEDVYEMTGNKAIFVTHSQGGAVGWDVPVENISAIVAIEPGGTPQPGSEQYQRLLEAGIPITIYFGDYIDNGPEDIMSTGFWQAVHNGAVQFAESYNADGGDCTVVYLPDEGITGNSHFMFQEMNNDVIADHIAAWLESKGLN
;
A
#
# COMPACT_ATOMS: atom_id res chain seq x y z
N MET A 1 -11.17 -27.33 51.18
CA MET A 1 -10.17 -26.52 50.48
C MET A 1 -10.14 -27.01 49.03
N LYS A 2 -10.85 -26.35 48.14
CA LYS A 2 -10.84 -26.64 46.71
C LYS A 2 -10.13 -25.48 46.01
N ARG A 3 -8.97 -25.75 45.40
CA ARG A 3 -8.27 -24.82 44.52
C ARG A 3 -8.90 -24.82 43.16
N GLY A 4 -9.51 -23.72 42.75
CA GLY A 4 -10.01 -23.51 41.38
C GLY A 4 -8.85 -23.19 40.46
N HIS A 5 -8.79 -23.90 39.36
CA HIS A 5 -7.94 -23.57 38.22
C HIS A 5 -8.64 -22.53 37.39
N ILE A 6 -8.02 -21.39 37.25
CA ILE A 6 -8.41 -20.35 36.28
C ILE A 6 -7.77 -20.73 34.95
N ILE A 7 -8.58 -21.19 34.03
CA ILE A 7 -8.16 -21.41 32.63
C ILE A 7 -8.24 -20.05 31.94
N ALA A 8 -7.09 -19.48 31.62
CA ALA A 8 -7.03 -18.33 30.72
C ALA A 8 -7.27 -18.81 29.29
N ILE A 9 -8.46 -18.50 28.75
CA ILE A 9 -8.77 -18.69 27.36
C ILE A 9 -8.21 -17.48 26.63
N LEU A 10 -7.08 -17.65 25.93
CA LEU A 10 -6.58 -16.72 24.93
C LEU A 10 -7.50 -16.78 23.72
N LEU A 11 -8.36 -15.76 23.56
CA LEU A 11 -9.09 -15.51 22.33
C LEU A 11 -8.10 -14.97 21.28
N ALA A 12 -7.74 -15.80 20.33
CA ALA A 12 -7.23 -15.35 19.05
C ALA A 12 -8.44 -14.77 18.28
N GLY A 13 -8.69 -13.47 18.48
CA GLY A 13 -9.73 -12.76 17.75
C GLY A 13 -9.15 -12.22 16.44
N VAL A 14 -9.54 -12.82 15.33
CA VAL A 14 -9.54 -12.14 14.03
C VAL A 14 -10.47 -10.93 14.19
N LEU A 15 -9.90 -9.71 14.23
CA LEU A 15 -10.68 -8.50 14.32
C LEU A 15 -11.33 -8.19 12.96
N THR A 16 -12.51 -8.75 12.73
CA THR A 16 -13.49 -8.12 11.86
C THR A 16 -14.09 -6.96 12.65
N VAL A 17 -13.65 -5.75 12.35
CA VAL A 17 -14.22 -4.54 12.93
C VAL A 17 -15.59 -4.30 12.29
N SER A 18 -16.65 -4.84 12.89
CA SER A 18 -18.03 -4.46 12.62
C SER A 18 -18.39 -3.29 13.54
N MET A 19 -18.36 -2.06 13.01
CA MET A 19 -18.92 -0.91 13.73
C MET A 19 -20.41 -0.81 13.45
N LEU A 20 -21.21 -1.03 14.48
CA LEU A 20 -22.65 -0.72 14.51
C LEU A 20 -22.84 0.81 14.67
N ALA A 21 -23.38 1.45 13.64
CA ALA A 21 -23.84 2.84 13.72
C ALA A 21 -25.34 2.91 13.96
N GLY A 22 -25.73 3.65 15.00
CA GLY A 22 -27.12 3.99 15.31
C GLY A 22 -27.63 5.10 14.40
N CYS A 23 -28.83 4.89 13.86
CA CYS A 23 -29.60 5.85 13.08
C CYS A 23 -30.32 6.86 13.96
N SER A 24 -30.40 8.13 13.52
CA SER A 24 -31.56 8.97 13.71
C SER A 24 -31.80 9.94 12.55
N SER A 25 -33.03 10.02 12.15
CA SER A 25 -33.72 10.58 11.00
C SER A 25 -33.79 12.10 10.89
N GLN A 26 -33.66 12.65 9.68
CA GLN A 26 -34.55 13.45 8.81
C GLN A 26 -34.98 14.88 9.20
N PRO A 27 -35.63 15.68 8.27
CA PRO A 27 -35.36 15.98 6.84
C PRO A 27 -35.38 17.51 6.56
N GLY A 28 -35.05 17.90 5.30
CA GLY A 28 -35.32 19.26 4.82
C GLY A 28 -34.81 19.54 3.43
N ALA A 29 -35.70 19.39 2.45
CA ALA A 29 -35.46 19.77 1.06
C ALA A 29 -35.70 21.27 0.84
N THR A 30 -34.81 21.92 0.04
CA THR A 30 -35.24 23.07 -0.78
C THR A 30 -34.48 23.03 -2.11
N GLN A 31 -35.27 23.08 -3.17
CA GLN A 31 -34.87 23.33 -4.55
C GLN A 31 -34.31 24.74 -4.71
N GLY A 32 -33.29 24.87 -5.58
CA GLY A 32 -32.81 26.14 -6.08
C GLY A 32 -32.25 25.97 -7.49
N ASP A 33 -32.76 26.76 -8.36
CA ASP A 33 -32.77 26.70 -9.82
C ASP A 33 -31.39 26.77 -10.53
N ALA A 34 -31.42 26.19 -11.72
CA ALA A 34 -30.38 26.22 -12.74
C ALA A 34 -30.14 27.62 -13.31
N ALA A 35 -28.87 27.98 -13.50
CA ALA A 35 -28.49 28.96 -14.50
C ALA A 35 -27.29 28.40 -15.26
N GLY A 36 -27.52 28.10 -16.53
CA GLY A 36 -26.48 27.73 -17.48
C GLY A 36 -25.64 28.97 -17.86
N ASP A 37 -24.35 28.76 -17.98
CA ASP A 37 -23.50 29.71 -18.67
C ASP A 37 -22.59 28.98 -19.66
N THR A 38 -22.73 29.37 -20.90
CA THR A 38 -22.01 28.89 -22.08
C THR A 38 -20.66 29.59 -22.13
N LEU A 39 -19.57 28.82 -22.08
CA LEU A 39 -18.24 29.31 -22.43
C LEU A 39 -17.96 29.03 -23.90
N GLN A 40 -18.00 30.10 -24.67
CA GLN A 40 -17.62 30.17 -26.07
C GLN A 40 -16.15 30.60 -26.17
N ASP A 41 -15.42 29.86 -26.99
CA ASP A 41 -14.18 30.10 -27.71
C ASP A 41 -13.43 31.45 -27.53
N THR A 42 -12.16 31.34 -27.25
CA THR A 42 -11.12 32.20 -27.85
C THR A 42 -9.80 31.41 -28.01
N LEU A 43 -9.61 30.86 -29.20
CA LEU A 43 -8.27 30.49 -29.69
C LEU A 43 -7.65 31.76 -30.31
N ALA A 44 -6.58 32.25 -29.68
CA ALA A 44 -5.72 33.26 -30.28
C ALA A 44 -4.49 32.58 -30.89
N ASP A 45 -4.45 32.62 -32.22
CA ASP A 45 -3.31 32.28 -33.07
C ASP A 45 -2.17 33.31 -32.83
N THR A 46 -0.98 32.85 -32.44
CA THR A 46 0.26 33.61 -32.58
C THR A 46 1.30 32.75 -33.28
N GLY A 47 1.27 32.83 -34.61
CA GLY A 47 2.39 32.37 -35.44
C GLY A 47 3.64 33.19 -35.18
N GLN A 48 4.73 32.54 -34.87
CA GLN A 48 6.07 33.11 -34.95
C GLN A 48 6.98 32.15 -35.70
N GLU A 49 7.26 32.48 -36.98
CA GLU A 49 8.30 31.86 -37.76
C GLU A 49 9.68 32.23 -37.19
N GLY A 50 10.39 31.24 -36.72
CA GLY A 50 11.76 31.36 -36.20
C GLY A 50 12.75 30.59 -37.08
N ASN A 51 13.56 31.34 -37.76
CA ASN A 51 14.67 31.06 -38.65
C ASN A 51 15.56 29.87 -38.21
N MET A 52 15.68 28.86 -39.10
CA MET A 52 16.69 27.81 -38.98
C MET A 52 18.07 28.36 -39.39
N ALA A 53 18.93 28.59 -38.43
CA ALA A 53 20.36 28.75 -38.66
C ALA A 53 21.06 27.41 -38.41
N THR A 54 21.62 26.86 -39.46
CA THR A 54 22.56 25.71 -39.41
C THR A 54 23.88 26.21 -38.81
N ALA A 55 24.21 25.70 -37.62
CA ALA A 55 25.55 25.78 -37.08
C ALA A 55 26.17 24.39 -37.05
N GLU A 56 27.07 24.12 -38.02
CA GLU A 56 28.09 23.07 -37.87
C GLU A 56 29.13 23.56 -36.85
N GLY A 57 29.31 22.81 -35.77
CA GLY A 57 30.30 23.15 -34.74
C GLY A 57 30.56 21.95 -33.84
N GLU A 58 31.67 21.29 -34.14
CA GLU A 58 32.55 20.46 -33.31
C GLU A 58 31.95 19.77 -32.07
N GLY A 59 31.93 18.43 -32.15
CA GLY A 59 31.63 17.55 -31.02
C GLY A 59 32.71 17.63 -29.94
N ALA A 60 32.38 18.29 -28.85
CA ALA A 60 32.96 18.05 -27.54
C ALA A 60 31.93 17.23 -26.76
N ALA A 61 32.25 15.96 -26.49
CA ALA A 61 31.50 15.14 -25.57
C ALA A 61 31.65 15.74 -24.16
N ALA A 62 30.79 16.65 -23.79
CA ALA A 62 30.55 16.95 -22.40
C ALA A 62 29.69 15.79 -21.86
N SER A 63 30.34 14.84 -21.22
CA SER A 63 29.68 14.01 -20.21
C SER A 63 29.43 14.94 -19.02
N ASP A 64 28.42 15.80 -19.14
CA ASP A 64 27.88 16.46 -17.96
C ASP A 64 27.48 15.33 -17.02
N ALA A 65 28.15 15.23 -15.88
CA ALA A 65 27.77 14.34 -14.80
C ALA A 65 26.32 14.69 -14.48
N ILE A 66 25.40 13.80 -14.85
CA ILE A 66 23.97 13.97 -14.55
C ILE A 66 23.88 14.13 -13.03
N SER A 67 23.22 15.19 -12.58
CA SER A 67 23.03 15.44 -11.15
C SER A 67 22.47 14.19 -10.49
N SER A 68 22.93 13.86 -9.27
CA SER A 68 22.39 12.77 -8.46
C SER A 68 20.87 12.93 -8.16
N ASP A 69 20.36 14.13 -8.41
CA ASP A 69 18.94 14.47 -8.23
C ASP A 69 18.06 14.07 -9.43
N VAL A 70 18.67 13.66 -10.56
CA VAL A 70 17.92 13.25 -11.75
C VAL A 70 17.65 11.75 -11.71
N LEU A 71 16.36 11.40 -11.66
CA LEU A 71 15.91 10.02 -11.80
C LEU A 71 15.90 9.61 -13.28
N MET A 72 16.70 8.61 -13.64
CA MET A 72 16.77 8.08 -15.01
C MET A 72 16.09 6.71 -15.08
N ILE A 73 15.00 6.63 -15.83
CA ILE A 73 14.20 5.43 -16.00
C ILE A 73 14.51 4.79 -17.36
N ALA A 74 15.00 3.55 -17.34
CA ALA A 74 15.24 2.76 -18.54
C ALA A 74 13.94 2.20 -19.13
N ARG A 75 12.99 1.79 -18.25
CA ARG A 75 11.70 1.23 -18.65
C ARG A 75 10.66 1.49 -17.58
N GLN A 76 9.42 1.78 -18.01
CA GLN A 76 8.26 1.85 -17.13
C GLN A 76 7.02 1.34 -17.84
N GLY A 77 6.01 0.98 -17.09
CA GLY A 77 4.72 0.52 -17.62
C GLY A 77 3.75 0.12 -16.52
N MET A 78 2.67 -0.51 -16.97
CA MET A 78 1.63 -1.04 -16.09
C MET A 78 1.19 -2.41 -16.59
N PHE A 79 0.77 -3.27 -15.67
CA PHE A 79 0.13 -4.54 -15.96
C PHE A 79 -0.82 -4.93 -14.83
N SER A 80 -1.67 -5.94 -15.09
CA SER A 80 -2.54 -6.54 -14.07
C SER A 80 -2.19 -8.01 -13.91
N SER A 81 -2.22 -8.50 -12.66
CA SER A 81 -1.83 -9.86 -12.30
C SER A 81 -2.91 -10.57 -11.50
N GLY A 82 -3.00 -11.87 -11.67
CA GLY A 82 -3.94 -12.71 -10.93
C GLY A 82 -5.40 -12.42 -11.27
N GLY A 83 -6.26 -12.58 -10.28
CA GLY A 83 -7.69 -12.42 -10.44
C GLY A 83 -8.37 -13.60 -11.11
N THR A 84 -9.64 -13.43 -11.46
CA THR A 84 -10.47 -14.44 -12.07
C THR A 84 -11.31 -13.86 -13.21
N VAL A 85 -11.82 -14.75 -14.05
CA VAL A 85 -12.88 -14.41 -15.00
C VAL A 85 -14.18 -14.99 -14.44
N THR A 86 -15.22 -14.16 -14.32
CA THR A 86 -16.51 -14.61 -13.82
C THR A 86 -17.10 -15.69 -14.74
N GLU A 87 -17.88 -16.61 -14.16
CA GLU A 87 -18.68 -17.52 -14.97
C GLU A 87 -19.61 -16.73 -15.89
N PRO A 88 -19.76 -17.16 -17.15
CA PRO A 88 -20.63 -16.45 -18.09
C PRO A 88 -22.09 -16.52 -17.62
N VAL A 89 -22.80 -15.42 -17.79
CA VAL A 89 -24.26 -15.41 -17.64
C VAL A 89 -24.88 -16.41 -18.60
N GLU A 90 -25.80 -17.25 -18.12
CA GLU A 90 -26.39 -18.34 -18.90
C GLU A 90 -26.96 -17.86 -20.23
N GLY A 91 -26.57 -18.52 -21.32
CA GLY A 91 -26.97 -18.23 -22.69
C GLY A 91 -25.83 -17.72 -23.56
N GLU A 92 -26.15 -17.38 -24.81
CA GLU A 92 -25.19 -16.85 -25.77
C GLU A 92 -25.24 -15.32 -25.83
N TYR A 93 -24.08 -14.69 -26.00
CA TYR A 93 -23.98 -13.24 -26.17
C TYR A 93 -24.57 -12.81 -27.52
N ASP A 94 -25.53 -11.89 -27.45
CA ASP A 94 -26.15 -11.28 -28.65
C ASP A 94 -25.80 -9.80 -28.75
N PRO A 95 -24.88 -9.40 -29.66
CA PRO A 95 -24.44 -8.01 -29.80
C PRO A 95 -25.57 -7.09 -30.38
N THR A 96 -26.64 -7.66 -30.89
CA THR A 96 -27.74 -6.87 -31.44
C THR A 96 -28.73 -6.38 -30.39
N THR A 97 -28.76 -7.02 -29.23
CA THR A 97 -29.68 -6.72 -28.11
C THR A 97 -29.00 -6.22 -26.86
N ASN A 98 -27.68 -6.37 -26.77
CA ASN A 98 -26.92 -5.97 -25.56
C ASN A 98 -26.27 -4.60 -25.79
N TRP A 99 -26.65 -3.64 -24.96
CA TRP A 99 -26.01 -2.33 -24.87
C TRP A 99 -25.36 -2.18 -23.48
N MET A 100 -24.09 -2.63 -23.34
CA MET A 100 -23.30 -2.49 -22.09
C MET A 100 -23.99 -3.08 -20.83
N ASP A 101 -24.93 -4.00 -21.00
CA ASP A 101 -25.64 -4.65 -19.90
C ASP A 101 -24.94 -5.95 -19.53
N ILE A 102 -24.21 -5.90 -18.40
CA ILE A 102 -23.41 -7.04 -17.90
C ILE A 102 -24.27 -8.22 -17.41
N THR A 103 -25.59 -8.02 -17.23
CA THR A 103 -26.53 -9.07 -16.86
C THR A 103 -26.99 -9.95 -18.03
N ARG A 104 -26.70 -9.52 -19.24
CA ARG A 104 -27.11 -10.24 -20.44
C ARG A 104 -26.31 -11.53 -20.62
N ALA A 105 -26.98 -12.48 -21.26
CA ALA A 105 -26.42 -13.79 -21.57
C ALA A 105 -25.03 -13.72 -22.22
N GLY A 106 -24.15 -14.63 -21.85
CA GLY A 106 -22.81 -14.80 -22.39
C GLY A 106 -21.76 -13.77 -21.96
N ASN A 107 -22.11 -12.79 -21.08
CA ASN A 107 -21.14 -11.87 -20.54
C ASN A 107 -20.26 -12.50 -19.47
N THR A 108 -18.99 -12.09 -19.47
CA THR A 108 -18.01 -12.38 -18.43
C THR A 108 -17.34 -11.10 -17.99
N ALA A 109 -16.69 -11.10 -16.83
CA ALA A 109 -15.88 -9.97 -16.35
C ALA A 109 -14.55 -10.48 -15.78
N HIS A 110 -13.46 -9.75 -16.03
CA HIS A 110 -12.18 -9.96 -15.38
C HIS A 110 -12.18 -9.16 -14.08
N VAL A 111 -12.01 -9.82 -12.95
CA VAL A 111 -12.19 -9.24 -11.61
C VAL A 111 -11.10 -9.71 -10.64
N ASP A 112 -10.98 -9.00 -9.54
CA ASP A 112 -10.16 -9.41 -8.39
C ASP A 112 -8.66 -9.60 -8.71
N HIS A 113 -8.16 -8.89 -9.73
CA HIS A 113 -6.74 -8.81 -10.07
C HIS A 113 -6.05 -7.69 -9.29
N ALA A 114 -4.73 -7.79 -9.10
CA ALA A 114 -3.88 -6.68 -8.69
C ALA A 114 -3.52 -5.82 -9.90
N ASN A 115 -3.28 -4.52 -9.67
CA ASN A 115 -2.73 -3.62 -10.69
C ASN A 115 -1.34 -3.15 -10.28
N VAL A 116 -0.39 -3.17 -11.21
CA VAL A 116 1.02 -2.85 -10.94
C VAL A 116 1.50 -1.75 -11.87
N PHE A 117 2.00 -0.66 -11.31
CA PHE A 117 2.83 0.31 -12.01
C PHE A 117 4.30 0.00 -11.71
N TYR A 118 5.17 -0.02 -12.73
CA TYR A 118 6.58 -0.29 -12.51
C TYR A 118 7.50 0.71 -13.18
N GLN A 119 8.67 0.89 -12.57
CA GLN A 119 9.80 1.64 -13.11
C GLN A 119 11.10 0.87 -12.86
N ILE A 120 11.92 0.74 -13.91
CA ILE A 120 13.24 0.13 -13.86
C ILE A 120 14.26 1.23 -14.14
N PRO A 121 15.17 1.54 -13.21
CA PRO A 121 16.14 2.61 -13.39
C PRO A 121 17.26 2.18 -14.36
N VAL A 122 17.97 3.15 -14.91
CA VAL A 122 19.11 2.89 -15.82
C VAL A 122 20.26 2.17 -15.11
N ASN A 123 20.43 2.44 -13.82
CA ASN A 123 21.42 1.82 -12.93
C ASN A 123 20.88 0.64 -12.13
N ASP A 124 19.95 -0.13 -12.72
CA ASP A 124 19.29 -1.27 -12.06
C ASP A 124 20.32 -2.23 -11.43
N ASN A 125 20.19 -2.48 -10.14
CA ASN A 125 21.08 -3.37 -9.37
C ASN A 125 20.62 -4.85 -9.38
N GLY A 126 19.49 -5.14 -10.05
CA GLY A 126 18.95 -6.49 -10.16
C GLY A 126 18.15 -6.97 -8.95
N ASN A 127 17.82 -6.11 -8.01
CA ASN A 127 17.01 -6.44 -6.83
C ASN A 127 15.68 -5.65 -6.88
N PRO A 128 14.64 -6.14 -7.60
CA PRO A 128 13.38 -5.44 -7.70
C PRO A 128 12.67 -5.38 -6.35
N ILE A 129 12.01 -4.24 -6.06
CA ILE A 129 11.17 -4.07 -4.88
C ILE A 129 9.71 -4.06 -5.31
N VAL A 130 8.90 -4.93 -4.70
CA VAL A 130 7.43 -4.91 -4.79
C VAL A 130 6.87 -4.23 -3.55
N TYR A 131 6.11 -3.15 -3.73
CA TYR A 131 5.51 -2.36 -2.66
C TYR A 131 4.02 -2.65 -2.53
N LEU A 132 3.59 -3.03 -1.33
CA LEU A 132 2.19 -3.29 -0.99
C LEU A 132 1.71 -2.34 0.11
N HIS A 133 0.68 -1.56 -0.21
CA HIS A 133 0.07 -0.59 0.70
C HIS A 133 -0.82 -1.26 1.77
N GLY A 134 -1.23 -0.47 2.78
CA GLY A 134 -2.14 -0.87 3.85
C GLY A 134 -3.62 -0.55 3.57
N TYR A 135 -4.44 -0.71 4.62
CA TYR A 135 -5.86 -0.39 4.60
C TYR A 135 -6.09 1.08 4.25
N GLY A 136 -7.12 1.35 3.44
CA GLY A 136 -7.49 2.71 3.03
C GLY A 136 -6.44 3.45 2.21
N GLN A 137 -5.43 2.77 1.68
CA GLN A 137 -4.36 3.34 0.85
C GLN A 137 -4.35 2.73 -0.55
N SER A 138 -3.50 3.28 -1.40
CA SER A 138 -3.13 2.79 -2.71
C SER A 138 -1.61 2.93 -2.89
N ARG A 139 -1.09 2.49 -4.03
CA ARG A 139 0.32 2.68 -4.41
C ARG A 139 0.81 4.13 -4.32
N MET A 140 -0.09 5.12 -4.39
CA MET A 140 0.24 6.54 -4.31
C MET A 140 1.06 6.88 -3.06
N GLY A 141 0.79 6.21 -1.93
CA GLY A 141 1.52 6.45 -0.68
C GLY A 141 3.02 6.14 -0.75
N TRP A 142 3.45 5.31 -1.69
CA TRP A 142 4.87 5.01 -1.93
C TRP A 142 5.54 5.96 -2.92
N MET A 143 4.73 6.66 -3.76
CA MET A 143 5.24 7.49 -4.85
C MET A 143 5.53 8.92 -4.42
N THR A 144 4.78 9.44 -3.46
CA THR A 144 4.91 10.83 -3.00
C THR A 144 4.52 10.96 -1.53
N THR A 145 5.11 11.94 -0.88
CA THR A 145 4.70 12.37 0.46
C THR A 145 3.54 13.38 0.38
N PRO A 146 2.79 13.59 1.47
CA PRO A 146 1.68 14.55 1.48
C PRO A 146 2.08 16.00 1.19
N ASP A 147 3.32 16.37 1.45
CA ASP A 147 3.91 17.69 1.17
C ASP A 147 4.62 17.76 -0.19
N GLY A 148 4.48 16.72 -1.03
CA GLY A 148 4.97 16.70 -2.41
C GLY A 148 6.46 16.39 -2.59
N ARG A 149 7.14 15.88 -1.54
CA ARG A 149 8.51 15.35 -1.66
C ARG A 149 8.49 13.95 -2.28
N GLU A 150 9.66 13.45 -2.60
CA GLU A 150 9.87 12.10 -3.12
C GLU A 150 9.40 11.03 -2.13
N GLY A 151 8.63 10.07 -2.63
CA GLY A 151 8.28 8.86 -1.89
C GLY A 151 9.39 7.81 -1.94
N TRP A 152 9.19 6.72 -1.23
CA TRP A 152 10.19 5.64 -1.20
C TRP A 152 10.45 5.02 -2.57
N SER A 153 9.47 4.99 -3.48
CA SER A 153 9.73 4.51 -4.84
C SER A 153 10.85 5.27 -5.53
N ASP A 154 10.84 6.61 -5.46
CA ASP A 154 11.87 7.44 -6.08
C ASP A 154 13.22 7.32 -5.36
N LEU A 155 13.20 7.29 -4.02
CA LEU A 155 14.40 7.15 -3.20
C LEU A 155 15.12 5.82 -3.49
N PHE A 156 14.39 4.71 -3.65
CA PHE A 156 14.98 3.42 -3.97
C PHE A 156 15.37 3.27 -5.44
N LEU A 157 14.60 3.88 -6.37
CA LEU A 157 15.02 3.96 -7.78
C LEU A 157 16.38 4.68 -7.95
N LYS A 158 16.62 5.76 -7.19
CA LYS A 158 17.93 6.45 -7.17
C LYS A 158 19.06 5.54 -6.67
N LYS A 159 18.74 4.61 -5.76
CA LYS A 159 19.67 3.60 -5.24
C LYS A 159 19.84 2.40 -6.17
N GLY A 160 19.15 2.37 -7.32
CA GLY A 160 19.26 1.31 -8.33
C GLY A 160 18.25 0.18 -8.18
N TYR A 161 17.30 0.25 -7.27
CA TYR A 161 16.26 -0.77 -7.16
C TYR A 161 15.12 -0.49 -8.15
N ALA A 162 14.73 -1.48 -8.94
CA ALA A 162 13.49 -1.38 -9.71
C ALA A 162 12.27 -1.37 -8.77
N ALA A 163 11.30 -0.50 -9.04
CA ALA A 163 10.10 -0.33 -8.22
C ALA A 163 8.85 -0.90 -8.92
N PHE A 164 8.13 -1.77 -8.23
CA PHE A 164 6.85 -2.33 -8.64
C PHE A 164 5.79 -1.96 -7.59
N LEU A 165 4.92 -1.04 -7.94
CA LEU A 165 3.96 -0.41 -7.03
C LEU A 165 2.59 -1.01 -7.25
N VAL A 166 2.08 -1.71 -6.25
CA VAL A 166 0.87 -2.53 -6.36
C VAL A 166 -0.32 -1.83 -5.74
N ASP A 167 -1.42 -1.76 -6.50
CA ASP A 167 -2.76 -1.67 -5.93
C ASP A 167 -3.29 -3.09 -5.77
N GLN A 168 -3.59 -3.49 -4.53
CA GLN A 168 -4.15 -4.82 -4.24
C GLN A 168 -5.57 -4.95 -4.82
N PRO A 169 -6.08 -6.16 -5.05
CA PRO A 169 -7.44 -6.38 -5.51
C PRO A 169 -8.47 -5.53 -4.76
N ARG A 170 -9.47 -5.05 -5.48
CA ARG A 170 -10.56 -4.22 -4.95
C ARG A 170 -10.12 -2.87 -4.41
N ARG A 171 -8.94 -2.37 -4.82
CA ARG A 171 -8.40 -1.10 -4.35
C ARG A 171 -7.76 -0.31 -5.50
N GLY A 172 -7.83 1.02 -5.46
CA GLY A 172 -7.19 1.89 -6.43
C GLY A 172 -7.58 1.56 -7.86
N GLU A 173 -6.59 1.41 -8.75
CA GLU A 173 -6.82 1.00 -10.15
C GLU A 173 -7.13 -0.49 -10.32
N ALA A 174 -6.95 -1.29 -9.27
CA ALA A 174 -7.41 -2.68 -9.20
C ALA A 174 -8.86 -2.80 -8.66
N GLY A 175 -9.68 -1.79 -8.93
CA GLY A 175 -11.03 -1.68 -8.38
C GLY A 175 -12.06 -2.66 -8.90
N ALA A 176 -11.76 -3.45 -9.95
CA ALA A 176 -12.69 -4.47 -10.45
C ALA A 176 -12.85 -5.62 -9.45
N THR A 177 -14.09 -5.96 -9.13
CA THR A 177 -14.42 -6.98 -8.12
C THR A 177 -15.52 -7.91 -8.58
N ALA A 178 -15.50 -9.17 -8.13
CA ALA A 178 -16.56 -10.15 -8.39
C ALA A 178 -17.94 -9.68 -7.90
N SER A 179 -18.00 -8.87 -6.85
CA SER A 179 -19.24 -8.26 -6.39
C SER A 179 -19.84 -7.21 -7.33
N MET A 180 -19.10 -6.78 -8.35
CA MET A 180 -19.64 -5.94 -9.45
C MET A 180 -20.38 -6.75 -10.50
N THR A 181 -20.36 -8.08 -10.47
CA THR A 181 -21.25 -8.91 -11.26
C THR A 181 -22.65 -8.80 -10.70
N MET A 182 -23.61 -8.55 -11.52
CA MET A 182 -24.88 -7.86 -11.29
C MET A 182 -25.82 -8.36 -10.20
N ASP A 183 -25.84 -9.64 -9.85
CA ASP A 183 -26.72 -10.11 -8.77
C ASP A 183 -26.14 -9.71 -7.38
N GLY A 184 -24.84 -9.45 -7.32
CA GLY A 184 -24.17 -8.98 -6.12
C GLY A 184 -24.01 -7.45 -6.02
N PHE A 185 -23.91 -6.73 -7.14
CA PHE A 185 -23.55 -5.31 -7.15
C PHE A 185 -24.60 -4.42 -6.46
N LEU A 186 -25.90 -4.66 -6.71
CA LEU A 186 -26.94 -3.83 -6.12
C LEU A 186 -27.25 -4.23 -4.66
N ASP A 187 -27.13 -5.51 -4.33
CA ASP A 187 -27.42 -6.01 -2.97
C ASP A 187 -26.23 -5.84 -2.03
N THR A 188 -25.01 -6.17 -2.47
CA THR A 188 -23.79 -5.99 -1.66
C THR A 188 -23.34 -4.54 -1.61
N TRP A 189 -23.50 -3.75 -2.66
CA TRP A 189 -23.20 -2.31 -2.61
C TRP A 189 -24.08 -1.59 -1.56
N ALA A 190 -25.32 -1.96 -1.40
CA ALA A 190 -26.22 -1.33 -0.43
C ALA A 190 -25.92 -1.74 1.02
N GLU A 191 -25.45 -2.97 1.25
CA GLU A 191 -25.19 -3.50 2.60
C GLU A 191 -23.71 -3.47 3.00
N ASP A 192 -22.79 -3.74 2.08
CA ASP A 192 -21.35 -3.91 2.33
C ASP A 192 -20.49 -2.74 1.84
N SER A 193 -21.06 -1.79 1.11
CA SER A 193 -20.38 -0.52 0.77
C SER A 193 -19.98 0.32 1.97
N LYS A 194 -20.14 -0.25 3.16
CA LYS A 194 -19.66 0.29 4.44
C LYS A 194 -18.13 0.16 4.60
N ASP A 195 -17.44 -0.58 3.74
CA ASP A 195 -15.97 -0.59 3.66
C ASP A 195 -15.41 0.61 2.90
N TYR A 196 -16.06 1.76 3.08
CA TYR A 196 -15.49 3.04 2.71
C TYR A 196 -14.29 3.35 3.60
N LYS A 197 -13.50 4.31 3.17
CA LYS A 197 -12.39 4.83 3.96
C LYS A 197 -12.88 5.28 5.35
N PRO A 198 -12.08 5.16 6.42
CA PRO A 198 -12.41 5.70 7.74
C PRO A 198 -12.54 7.24 7.68
N GLY A 199 -13.20 7.83 8.68
CA GLY A 199 -13.22 9.27 8.84
C GLY A 199 -11.83 9.82 9.17
N ASP A 200 -11.53 11.04 8.73
CA ASP A 200 -10.23 11.69 8.85
C ASP A 200 -9.72 11.71 10.30
N GLN A 201 -10.61 12.00 11.28
CA GLN A 201 -10.25 12.07 12.69
C GLN A 201 -9.81 10.70 13.24
N ALA A 202 -10.56 9.65 12.90
CA ALA A 202 -10.22 8.29 13.31
C ALA A 202 -8.89 7.85 12.71
N TRP A 203 -8.67 8.16 11.44
CA TRP A 203 -7.42 7.89 10.72
C TRP A 203 -6.23 8.56 11.40
N TYR A 204 -6.35 9.86 11.69
CA TYR A 204 -5.33 10.68 12.31
C TYR A 204 -4.92 10.16 13.69
N THR A 205 -5.90 9.89 14.55
CA THR A 205 -5.67 9.44 15.93
C THR A 205 -5.18 8.00 15.99
N HIS A 206 -5.84 7.10 15.24
CA HIS A 206 -5.54 5.67 15.28
C HIS A 206 -4.11 5.37 14.81
N PHE A 207 -3.63 6.12 13.83
CA PHE A 207 -2.30 5.93 13.25
C PHE A 207 -1.23 6.85 13.83
N ARG A 208 -1.46 7.43 14.99
CA ARG A 208 -0.48 8.12 15.83
C ARG A 208 0.14 9.38 15.21
N ILE A 209 -0.56 10.07 14.30
CA ILE A 209 -0.12 11.39 13.81
C ILE A 209 -0.27 12.43 14.91
N GLY A 210 -1.35 12.36 15.65
CA GLY A 210 -1.67 13.22 16.79
C GLY A 210 -2.95 12.77 17.48
N ARG A 211 -3.32 13.52 18.50
CA ARG A 211 -4.51 13.21 19.31
C ARG A 211 -5.81 13.50 18.58
N VAL A 212 -5.90 14.66 17.98
CA VAL A 212 -7.06 15.14 17.19
C VAL A 212 -6.53 16.10 16.12
N ALA A 213 -6.84 15.88 14.85
CA ALA A 213 -6.41 16.78 13.79
C ALA A 213 -6.88 18.23 14.03
N PRO A 214 -6.04 19.24 13.80
CA PRO A 214 -4.71 19.19 13.21
C PRO A 214 -3.56 19.07 14.24
N GLU A 215 -3.85 18.83 15.53
CA GLU A 215 -2.87 18.80 16.62
C GLU A 215 -2.01 17.55 16.54
N ARG A 216 -0.72 17.72 16.21
CA ARG A 216 0.25 16.62 16.12
C ARG A 216 0.90 16.33 17.48
N TYR A 217 1.42 15.12 17.65
CA TYR A 217 2.26 14.82 18.81
C TYR A 217 3.54 15.64 18.79
N GLU A 218 4.11 15.91 19.96
CA GLU A 218 5.39 16.61 20.09
C GLU A 218 6.49 15.84 19.38
N GLY A 219 7.27 16.53 18.55
CA GLY A 219 8.35 15.92 17.76
C GLY A 219 7.89 15.15 16.52
N SER A 220 6.60 15.18 16.17
CA SER A 220 6.07 14.47 15.01
C SER A 220 6.80 14.83 13.72
N GLN A 221 7.15 13.82 12.94
CA GLN A 221 7.72 13.94 11.60
C GLN A 221 6.64 14.06 10.51
N PHE A 222 5.36 14.00 10.85
CA PHE A 222 4.31 14.21 9.87
C PHE A 222 4.42 15.63 9.28
N PRO A 223 4.31 15.80 7.94
CA PRO A 223 4.48 17.08 7.28
C PRO A 223 3.58 18.18 7.85
N GLU A 224 4.10 19.40 7.92
CA GLU A 224 3.38 20.55 8.47
C GLU A 224 2.48 21.23 7.44
N GLY A 225 1.43 21.88 7.96
CA GLY A 225 0.52 22.72 7.19
C GLY A 225 -0.77 22.02 6.74
N ASP A 226 -1.78 22.85 6.51
CA ASP A 226 -3.13 22.38 6.14
C ASP A 226 -3.13 21.68 4.79
N GLU A 227 -2.28 22.10 3.83
CA GLU A 227 -2.18 21.48 2.50
C GLU A 227 -1.67 20.04 2.59
N ALA A 228 -0.60 19.78 3.37
CA ALA A 228 -0.07 18.44 3.55
C ALA A 228 -1.10 17.52 4.21
N GLN A 229 -1.79 18.00 5.23
CA GLN A 229 -2.84 17.25 5.90
C GLN A 229 -4.02 16.94 4.95
N ASP A 230 -4.42 17.91 4.13
CA ASP A 230 -5.49 17.76 3.15
C ASP A 230 -5.09 16.74 2.06
N GLN A 231 -3.87 16.82 1.53
CA GLN A 231 -3.34 15.84 0.58
C GLN A 231 -3.25 14.44 1.18
N PHE A 232 -2.87 14.31 2.44
CA PHE A 232 -2.84 13.02 3.14
C PHE A 232 -4.23 12.38 3.22
N PHE A 233 -5.24 13.15 3.60
CA PHE A 233 -6.61 12.64 3.67
C PHE A 233 -7.20 12.31 2.30
N ARG A 234 -6.81 13.04 1.25
CA ARG A 234 -7.21 12.75 -0.14
C ARG A 234 -6.58 11.48 -0.71
N GLN A 235 -5.46 11.02 -0.16
CA GLN A 235 -4.86 9.74 -0.55
C GLN A 235 -5.66 8.53 -0.08
N MET A 236 -6.55 8.68 0.89
CA MET A 236 -7.38 7.58 1.38
C MET A 236 -8.25 7.01 0.26
N THR A 237 -8.09 5.73 0.00
CA THR A 237 -8.75 5.02 -1.09
C THR A 237 -9.71 3.98 -0.54
N PRO A 238 -11.01 4.03 -0.91
CA PRO A 238 -11.99 3.04 -0.45
C PRO A 238 -11.79 1.69 -1.12
N ASN A 239 -12.28 0.63 -0.47
CA ASN A 239 -12.48 -0.66 -1.12
C ASN A 239 -13.67 -0.58 -2.08
N THR A 240 -13.59 -1.35 -3.16
CA THR A 240 -14.70 -1.57 -4.10
C THR A 240 -15.39 -2.91 -3.89
N GLY A 241 -15.05 -3.64 -2.84
CA GLY A 241 -15.62 -4.89 -2.41
C GLY A 241 -15.05 -5.33 -1.06
N ASN A 242 -15.56 -6.42 -0.50
CA ASN A 242 -15.10 -6.94 0.77
C ASN A 242 -13.62 -7.32 0.71
N PHE A 243 -12.90 -7.06 1.79
CA PHE A 243 -11.55 -7.53 1.97
C PHE A 243 -11.51 -9.07 2.06
N ASP A 244 -10.63 -9.68 1.27
CA ASP A 244 -10.40 -11.13 1.26
C ASP A 244 -8.89 -11.40 1.21
N GLN A 245 -8.33 -11.73 2.36
CA GLN A 245 -6.89 -11.95 2.51
C GLN A 245 -6.35 -13.07 1.61
N THR A 246 -7.13 -14.14 1.42
CA THR A 246 -6.71 -15.27 0.58
C THR A 246 -6.65 -14.88 -0.89
N LEU A 247 -7.65 -14.15 -1.34
CA LEU A 247 -7.73 -13.61 -2.70
C LEU A 247 -6.59 -12.61 -2.97
N ASP A 248 -6.35 -11.69 -2.04
CA ASP A 248 -5.28 -10.71 -2.14
C ASP A 248 -3.91 -11.40 -2.19
N ALA A 249 -3.66 -12.38 -1.30
CA ALA A 249 -2.40 -13.13 -1.29
C ALA A 249 -2.18 -13.92 -2.59
N ALA A 250 -3.22 -14.50 -3.18
CA ALA A 250 -3.14 -15.20 -4.45
C ALA A 250 -2.79 -14.24 -5.62
N ALA A 251 -3.44 -13.08 -5.68
CA ALA A 251 -3.12 -12.07 -6.70
C ALA A 251 -1.70 -11.53 -6.54
N LEU A 252 -1.24 -11.32 -5.30
CA LEU A 252 0.14 -10.91 -5.01
C LEU A 252 1.15 -12.00 -5.37
N GLY A 253 0.81 -13.27 -5.20
CA GLY A 253 1.63 -14.39 -5.69
C GLY A 253 1.85 -14.31 -7.19
N ALA A 254 0.80 -14.03 -7.96
CA ALA A 254 0.90 -13.82 -9.40
C ALA A 254 1.76 -12.57 -9.74
N VAL A 255 1.65 -11.49 -8.97
CA VAL A 255 2.54 -10.32 -9.13
C VAL A 255 4.01 -10.72 -8.96
N MET A 256 4.35 -11.51 -7.93
CA MET A 256 5.72 -11.96 -7.69
C MET A 256 6.25 -12.83 -8.83
N GLU A 257 5.39 -13.67 -9.43
CA GLU A 257 5.73 -14.48 -10.60
C GLU A 257 5.99 -13.60 -11.82
N ASP A 258 5.09 -12.66 -12.14
CA ASP A 258 5.25 -11.73 -13.27
C ASP A 258 6.51 -10.84 -13.13
N VAL A 259 6.82 -10.38 -11.90
CA VAL A 259 8.05 -9.62 -11.63
C VAL A 259 9.29 -10.49 -11.88
N TYR A 260 9.26 -11.74 -11.42
CA TYR A 260 10.35 -12.68 -11.68
C TYR A 260 10.50 -12.98 -13.18
N GLU A 261 9.42 -13.20 -13.90
CA GLU A 261 9.46 -13.41 -15.36
C GLU A 261 10.02 -12.19 -16.10
N MET A 262 9.66 -10.98 -15.64
CA MET A 262 10.10 -9.72 -16.25
C MET A 262 11.57 -9.39 -16.00
N THR A 263 12.09 -9.70 -14.79
CA THR A 263 13.42 -9.27 -14.32
C THR A 263 14.43 -10.40 -14.24
N GLY A 264 13.99 -11.65 -14.14
CA GLY A 264 14.84 -12.81 -13.83
C GLY A 264 15.30 -12.88 -12.38
N ASN A 265 14.80 -12.01 -11.50
CA ASN A 265 15.24 -11.87 -10.12
C ASN A 265 14.07 -11.98 -9.14
N LYS A 266 14.32 -12.55 -7.95
CA LYS A 266 13.36 -12.55 -6.86
C LYS A 266 13.19 -11.14 -6.30
N ALA A 267 11.98 -10.81 -5.87
CA ALA A 267 11.66 -9.49 -5.38
C ALA A 267 11.92 -9.33 -3.87
N ILE A 268 12.38 -8.16 -3.47
CA ILE A 268 12.25 -7.66 -2.11
C ILE A 268 10.78 -7.24 -1.92
N PHE A 269 10.13 -7.73 -0.89
CA PHE A 269 8.73 -7.43 -0.63
C PHE A 269 8.61 -6.42 0.51
N VAL A 270 8.25 -5.18 0.16
CA VAL A 270 7.99 -4.09 1.11
C VAL A 270 6.49 -3.97 1.34
N THR A 271 6.05 -4.19 2.56
CA THR A 271 4.63 -4.20 2.92
C THR A 271 4.32 -3.20 4.01
N HIS A 272 3.09 -2.71 4.05
CA HIS A 272 2.62 -1.82 5.11
C HIS A 272 1.30 -2.29 5.71
N SER A 273 1.19 -2.29 7.04
CA SER A 273 -0.06 -2.41 7.78
C SER A 273 -0.89 -3.66 7.39
N GLN A 274 -2.11 -3.49 6.88
CA GLN A 274 -2.96 -4.56 6.35
C GLN A 274 -2.23 -5.36 5.25
N GLY A 275 -1.49 -4.68 4.36
CA GLY A 275 -0.66 -5.34 3.35
C GLY A 275 0.42 -6.23 3.97
N GLY A 276 0.92 -5.90 5.17
CA GLY A 276 1.81 -6.78 5.93
C GLY A 276 1.12 -8.06 6.39
N ALA A 277 -0.13 -7.96 6.86
CA ALA A 277 -0.90 -9.14 7.22
C ALA A 277 -1.18 -10.05 6.00
N VAL A 278 -1.52 -9.48 4.85
CA VAL A 278 -1.65 -10.22 3.58
C VAL A 278 -0.31 -10.82 3.14
N GLY A 279 0.77 -10.07 3.31
CA GLY A 279 2.11 -10.44 2.88
C GLY A 279 2.60 -11.77 3.45
N TRP A 280 2.17 -12.13 4.66
CA TRP A 280 2.53 -13.40 5.27
C TRP A 280 1.91 -14.62 4.58
N ASP A 281 0.85 -14.43 3.79
CA ASP A 281 0.18 -15.49 3.03
C ASP A 281 0.63 -15.58 1.57
N VAL A 282 1.40 -14.61 1.09
CA VAL A 282 1.93 -14.62 -0.29
C VAL A 282 2.92 -15.78 -0.47
N PRO A 283 2.85 -16.52 -1.60
CA PRO A 283 3.84 -17.54 -1.97
C PRO A 283 5.27 -16.98 -1.97
N VAL A 284 6.21 -17.72 -1.37
CA VAL A 284 7.54 -17.20 -1.04
C VAL A 284 8.62 -17.47 -2.09
N GLU A 285 8.30 -18.25 -3.12
CA GLU A 285 9.25 -18.78 -4.12
C GLU A 285 10.02 -17.68 -4.84
N ASN A 286 9.36 -16.55 -5.10
CA ASN A 286 9.92 -15.40 -5.81
C ASN A 286 10.20 -14.19 -4.90
N ILE A 287 10.29 -14.43 -3.57
CA ILE A 287 10.66 -13.40 -2.59
C ILE A 287 12.11 -13.61 -2.14
N SER A 288 12.91 -12.55 -2.14
CA SER A 288 14.31 -12.54 -1.68
C SER A 288 14.46 -12.04 -0.24
N ALA A 289 13.61 -11.09 0.18
CA ALA A 289 13.56 -10.53 1.52
C ALA A 289 12.19 -9.90 1.79
N ILE A 290 11.82 -9.77 3.06
CA ILE A 290 10.61 -9.05 3.48
C ILE A 290 10.99 -7.87 4.37
N VAL A 291 10.50 -6.69 4.00
CA VAL A 291 10.55 -5.46 4.80
C VAL A 291 9.11 -5.10 5.17
N ALA A 292 8.71 -5.40 6.40
CA ALA A 292 7.35 -5.16 6.87
C ALA A 292 7.30 -3.88 7.72
N ILE A 293 6.53 -2.90 7.24
CA ILE A 293 6.33 -1.62 7.94
C ILE A 293 5.06 -1.73 8.76
N GLU A 294 5.19 -1.79 10.07
CA GLU A 294 4.07 -1.89 11.02
C GLU A 294 2.97 -2.87 10.56
N PRO A 295 3.30 -4.12 10.29
CA PRO A 295 2.32 -5.08 9.79
C PRO A 295 1.17 -5.23 10.79
N GLY A 296 -0.06 -5.48 10.29
CA GLY A 296 -1.25 -5.66 11.11
C GLY A 296 -1.22 -6.88 12.04
N GLY A 297 -0.11 -7.61 12.06
CA GLY A 297 0.17 -8.77 12.89
C GLY A 297 1.31 -9.59 12.28
N THR A 298 1.74 -10.63 12.99
CA THR A 298 2.79 -11.56 12.55
C THR A 298 2.30 -13.01 12.66
N PRO A 299 2.86 -13.94 11.88
CA PRO A 299 2.52 -15.36 11.97
C PRO A 299 2.78 -15.92 13.38
N GLN A 300 1.88 -16.76 13.84
CA GLN A 300 2.09 -17.45 15.11
C GLN A 300 3.17 -18.53 14.98
N PRO A 301 4.07 -18.70 15.98
CA PRO A 301 5.05 -19.76 15.97
C PRO A 301 4.40 -21.12 15.69
N GLY A 302 4.95 -21.85 14.74
CA GLY A 302 4.45 -23.17 14.32
C GLY A 302 3.23 -23.14 13.38
N SER A 303 2.71 -21.96 13.01
CA SER A 303 1.68 -21.86 11.95
C SER A 303 2.25 -22.25 10.58
N GLU A 304 1.37 -22.49 9.61
CA GLU A 304 1.76 -22.81 8.23
C GLU A 304 2.55 -21.66 7.59
N GLN A 305 2.12 -20.40 7.78
CA GLN A 305 2.84 -19.22 7.31
C GLN A 305 4.25 -19.15 7.91
N TYR A 306 4.36 -19.36 9.24
CA TYR A 306 5.65 -19.35 9.93
C TYR A 306 6.60 -20.43 9.39
N GLN A 307 6.13 -21.66 9.21
CA GLN A 307 6.94 -22.76 8.70
C GLN A 307 7.40 -22.53 7.26
N ARG A 308 6.51 -22.02 6.40
CA ARG A 308 6.82 -21.68 5.01
C ARG A 308 7.93 -20.64 4.89
N LEU A 309 7.86 -19.57 5.71
CA LEU A 309 8.89 -18.54 5.75
C LEU A 309 10.23 -19.10 6.25
N LEU A 310 10.20 -19.92 7.29
CA LEU A 310 11.38 -20.54 7.90
C LEU A 310 12.06 -21.51 6.91
N GLU A 311 11.30 -22.38 6.26
CA GLU A 311 11.80 -23.32 5.25
C GLU A 311 12.41 -22.61 4.04
N ALA A 312 11.85 -21.48 3.63
CA ALA A 312 12.36 -20.67 2.53
C ALA A 312 13.64 -19.89 2.91
N GLY A 313 13.92 -19.72 4.21
CA GLY A 313 15.11 -19.02 4.71
C GLY A 313 15.13 -17.53 4.35
N ILE A 314 13.94 -16.90 4.24
CA ILE A 314 13.81 -15.49 3.85
C ILE A 314 14.24 -14.60 5.01
N PRO A 315 15.17 -13.65 4.80
CA PRO A 315 15.48 -12.62 5.79
C PRO A 315 14.31 -11.63 5.92
N ILE A 316 13.97 -11.29 7.14
CA ILE A 316 12.83 -10.43 7.48
C ILE A 316 13.31 -9.26 8.33
N THR A 317 12.83 -8.05 8.04
CA THR A 317 12.92 -6.93 8.96
C THR A 317 11.55 -6.29 9.16
N ILE A 318 11.23 -5.93 10.40
CA ILE A 318 9.95 -5.34 10.78
C ILE A 318 10.22 -4.01 11.44
N TYR A 319 9.69 -2.92 10.87
CA TYR A 319 9.89 -1.56 11.38
C TYR A 319 8.66 -1.08 12.13
N PHE A 320 8.88 -0.42 13.25
CA PHE A 320 7.87 0.28 14.03
C PHE A 320 8.29 1.73 14.28
N GLY A 321 7.34 2.65 14.12
CA GLY A 321 7.50 4.08 14.43
C GLY A 321 7.43 4.38 15.92
N ASP A 322 7.28 5.66 16.21
CA ASP A 322 7.19 6.21 17.56
C ASP A 322 5.75 6.19 18.12
N TYR A 323 5.58 6.71 19.32
CA TYR A 323 4.29 6.85 20.04
C TYR A 323 3.58 5.51 20.31
N ILE A 324 4.34 4.42 20.40
CA ILE A 324 3.84 3.10 20.77
C ILE A 324 4.03 2.88 22.28
N ASP A 325 5.27 2.84 22.75
CA ASP A 325 5.57 2.57 24.17
C ASP A 325 5.31 3.79 25.05
N ASN A 326 5.53 4.99 24.52
CA ASN A 326 5.32 6.29 25.17
C ASN A 326 4.03 7.00 24.74
N GLY A 327 3.15 6.33 23.98
CA GLY A 327 1.89 6.89 23.52
C GLY A 327 0.90 7.19 24.65
N PRO A 328 -0.09 8.09 24.44
CA PRO A 328 -1.09 8.42 25.46
C PRO A 328 -1.94 7.20 25.83
N GLU A 329 -1.96 6.84 27.12
CA GLU A 329 -2.67 5.65 27.62
C GLU A 329 -4.20 5.74 27.46
N ASP A 330 -4.75 6.95 27.37
CA ASP A 330 -6.18 7.19 27.20
C ASP A 330 -6.64 7.14 25.73
N ILE A 331 -5.73 6.94 24.78
CA ILE A 331 -6.03 6.70 23.38
C ILE A 331 -6.13 5.18 23.14
N MET A 332 -7.30 4.73 22.68
CA MET A 332 -7.62 3.30 22.53
C MET A 332 -6.59 2.56 21.63
N SER A 333 -6.11 3.21 20.57
CA SER A 333 -5.16 2.60 19.63
C SER A 333 -3.74 2.42 20.19
N THR A 334 -3.36 3.12 21.27
CA THR A 334 -2.05 2.94 21.90
C THR A 334 -1.84 1.50 22.34
N GLY A 335 -2.78 0.95 23.12
CA GLY A 335 -2.71 -0.45 23.57
C GLY A 335 -2.75 -1.47 22.42
N PHE A 336 -3.46 -1.15 21.33
CA PHE A 336 -3.47 -1.99 20.14
C PHE A 336 -2.07 -2.06 19.50
N TRP A 337 -1.43 -0.92 19.25
CA TRP A 337 -0.11 -0.88 18.63
C TRP A 337 0.99 -1.47 19.51
N GLN A 338 0.89 -1.29 20.83
CA GLN A 338 1.77 -1.99 21.79
C GLN A 338 1.64 -3.51 21.68
N ALA A 339 0.43 -4.03 21.55
CA ALA A 339 0.20 -5.46 21.38
C ALA A 339 0.77 -5.99 20.06
N VAL A 340 0.62 -5.23 18.98
CA VAL A 340 1.16 -5.58 17.64
C VAL A 340 2.69 -5.59 17.68
N HIS A 341 3.32 -4.56 18.23
CA HIS A 341 4.77 -4.47 18.40
C HIS A 341 5.31 -5.64 19.24
N ASN A 342 4.73 -5.90 20.41
CA ASN A 342 5.13 -7.01 21.26
C ASN A 342 4.97 -8.37 20.55
N GLY A 343 3.93 -8.53 19.75
CA GLY A 343 3.72 -9.72 18.93
C GLY A 343 4.84 -9.91 17.89
N ALA A 344 5.28 -8.84 17.26
CA ALA A 344 6.39 -8.88 16.29
C ALA A 344 7.73 -9.24 16.96
N VAL A 345 7.99 -8.70 18.18
CA VAL A 345 9.18 -9.08 18.97
C VAL A 345 9.16 -10.57 19.30
N GLN A 346 8.03 -11.10 19.78
CA GLN A 346 7.88 -12.53 20.09
C GLN A 346 8.02 -13.42 18.83
N PHE A 347 7.49 -12.97 17.70
CA PHE A 347 7.68 -13.66 16.42
C PHE A 347 9.17 -13.73 16.09
N ALA A 348 9.89 -12.60 16.10
CA ALA A 348 11.31 -12.54 15.76
C ALA A 348 12.16 -13.41 16.69
N GLU A 349 11.91 -13.37 18.01
CA GLU A 349 12.59 -14.23 18.99
C GLU A 349 12.41 -15.72 18.68
N SER A 350 11.16 -16.14 18.38
CA SER A 350 10.86 -17.53 18.06
C SER A 350 11.46 -17.94 16.72
N TYR A 351 11.30 -17.08 15.70
CA TYR A 351 11.80 -17.31 14.34
C TYR A 351 13.32 -17.48 14.31
N ASN A 352 14.04 -16.61 15.02
CA ASN A 352 15.50 -16.69 15.15
C ASN A 352 15.95 -17.91 15.95
N ALA A 353 15.20 -18.28 17.00
CA ALA A 353 15.51 -19.50 17.79
C ALA A 353 15.35 -20.77 16.95
N ASP A 354 14.42 -20.78 15.99
CA ASP A 354 14.19 -21.90 15.06
C ASP A 354 15.15 -21.86 13.84
N GLY A 355 16.07 -20.90 13.77
CA GLY A 355 17.10 -20.79 12.74
C GLY A 355 16.75 -19.84 11.58
N GLY A 356 15.71 -19.03 11.72
CA GLY A 356 15.38 -17.95 10.78
C GLY A 356 16.26 -16.70 10.98
N ASP A 357 16.00 -15.67 10.19
CA ASP A 357 16.69 -14.37 10.23
C ASP A 357 15.64 -13.25 10.22
N CYS A 358 15.28 -12.77 11.42
CA CYS A 358 14.31 -11.69 11.60
C CYS A 358 14.84 -10.62 12.55
N THR A 359 14.75 -9.36 12.14
CA THR A 359 15.07 -8.18 12.97
C THR A 359 13.83 -7.33 13.15
N VAL A 360 13.52 -6.95 14.39
CA VAL A 360 12.53 -5.90 14.68
C VAL A 360 13.27 -4.61 14.99
N VAL A 361 12.94 -3.57 14.28
CA VAL A 361 13.48 -2.22 14.43
C VAL A 361 12.39 -1.32 15.01
N TYR A 362 12.58 -0.90 16.25
CA TYR A 362 11.79 0.18 16.84
C TYR A 362 12.57 1.47 16.65
N LEU A 363 12.10 2.35 15.76
CA LEU A 363 12.85 3.54 15.33
C LEU A 363 13.37 4.43 16.46
N PRO A 364 12.63 4.64 17.57
CA PRO A 364 13.17 5.39 18.72
C PRO A 364 14.44 4.78 19.32
N ASP A 365 14.60 3.46 19.32
CA ASP A 365 15.81 2.80 19.83
C ASP A 365 17.04 3.06 18.95
N GLU A 366 16.80 3.35 17.65
CA GLU A 366 17.83 3.77 16.69
C GLU A 366 18.06 5.29 16.68
N GLY A 367 17.40 6.03 17.58
CA GLY A 367 17.48 7.49 17.65
C GLY A 367 16.67 8.21 16.58
N ILE A 368 15.82 7.52 15.84
CA ILE A 368 14.91 8.06 14.83
C ILE A 368 13.53 8.19 15.49
N THR A 369 13.12 9.41 15.82
CA THR A 369 11.92 9.68 16.61
C THR A 369 10.87 10.48 15.85
N GLY A 370 9.63 10.47 16.34
CA GLY A 370 8.53 11.28 15.84
C GLY A 370 7.77 10.67 14.66
N ASN A 371 8.05 9.44 14.28
CA ASN A 371 7.41 8.78 13.15
C ASN A 371 6.11 8.10 13.58
N SER A 372 5.06 8.37 12.84
CA SER A 372 3.77 7.71 12.98
C SER A 372 3.73 6.36 12.24
N HIS A 373 2.54 5.84 12.05
CA HIS A 373 2.29 4.65 11.22
C HIS A 373 2.71 4.82 9.74
N PHE A 374 2.86 6.06 9.28
CA PHE A 374 3.15 6.39 7.88
C PHE A 374 4.58 6.91 7.68
N MET A 375 5.55 6.31 8.36
CA MET A 375 6.96 6.73 8.35
C MET A 375 7.56 6.93 6.94
N PHE A 376 7.03 6.27 5.93
CA PHE A 376 7.45 6.41 4.52
C PHE A 376 6.92 7.68 3.85
N GLN A 377 6.02 8.42 4.49
CA GLN A 377 5.44 9.68 4.01
C GLN A 377 5.84 10.90 4.85
N GLU A 378 6.72 10.73 5.83
CA GLU A 378 7.09 11.73 6.82
C GLU A 378 8.39 12.46 6.49
N MET A 379 8.73 13.50 7.26
CA MET A 379 9.79 14.46 6.93
C MET A 379 11.18 13.83 6.82
N ASN A 380 11.41 12.73 7.52
CA ASN A 380 12.64 11.95 7.54
C ASN A 380 12.52 10.60 6.81
N ASN A 381 11.63 10.51 5.81
CA ASN A 381 11.42 9.26 5.07
C ASN A 381 12.69 8.79 4.34
N ASP A 382 13.55 9.68 3.94
CA ASP A 382 14.87 9.41 3.36
C ASP A 382 15.83 8.74 4.34
N VAL A 383 15.87 9.19 5.60
CA VAL A 383 16.69 8.58 6.66
C VAL A 383 16.27 7.13 6.89
N ILE A 384 14.97 6.85 6.90
CA ILE A 384 14.45 5.49 7.09
C ILE A 384 14.72 4.63 5.84
N ALA A 385 14.58 5.19 4.64
CA ALA A 385 14.94 4.52 3.39
C ALA A 385 16.42 4.15 3.36
N ASP A 386 17.32 5.02 3.84
CA ASP A 386 18.76 4.73 3.98
C ASP A 386 19.01 3.61 4.99
N HIS A 387 18.30 3.60 6.11
CA HIS A 387 18.40 2.53 7.11
C HIS A 387 17.97 1.18 6.55
N ILE A 388 16.86 1.14 5.79
CA ILE A 388 16.41 -0.08 5.09
C ILE A 388 17.44 -0.51 4.04
N ALA A 389 17.96 0.42 3.24
CA ALA A 389 18.97 0.12 2.23
C ALA A 389 20.25 -0.49 2.84
N ALA A 390 20.70 0.02 3.98
CA ALA A 390 21.84 -0.54 4.71
C ALA A 390 21.55 -1.97 5.22
N TRP A 391 20.32 -2.24 5.66
CA TRP A 391 19.91 -3.60 6.02
C TRP A 391 19.90 -4.53 4.79
N LEU A 392 19.36 -4.09 3.65
CA LEU A 392 19.37 -4.84 2.40
C LEU A 392 20.80 -5.14 1.93
N GLU A 393 21.70 -4.16 2.00
CA GLU A 393 23.12 -4.34 1.70
C GLU A 393 23.75 -5.42 2.59
N SER A 394 23.42 -5.43 3.90
CA SER A 394 23.89 -6.45 4.83
C SER A 394 23.45 -7.87 4.48
N LYS A 395 22.38 -8.00 3.67
CA LYS A 395 21.85 -9.27 3.14
C LYS A 395 22.36 -9.57 1.74
N GLY A 396 23.19 -8.70 1.15
CA GLY A 396 23.70 -8.84 -0.22
C GLY A 396 22.67 -8.52 -1.31
N LEU A 397 21.71 -7.65 -0.98
CA LEU A 397 20.62 -7.23 -1.86
C LEU A 397 20.76 -5.74 -2.24
N ASN A 398 21.92 -5.34 -2.78
CA ASN A 398 22.28 -3.96 -3.15
C ASN A 398 22.74 -3.83 -4.60
#